data_d2958623029eda929597413b9272b86b
#
_entry.id   d2958623029eda929597413b9272b86b
#
_cell.length_a   1.000
_cell.length_b   1.000
_cell.length_c   1.000
_cell.angle_alpha   90.00
_cell.angle_beta   90.00
_cell.angle_gamma   90.00
#
_symmetry.space_group_name_H-M   'P 1'
#
loop_
_entity.id
_entity.type
_entity.pdbx_description
1 polymer ?
#
loop_
_entity_poly.entity_id
_entity_poly.type
_entity_poly.pdbx_seq_one_letter_code
_entity_poly.pdbx_strand_id
1 'polypeptide(L)'
;MGLGVIILLTAGGRLIAGKKKAADTAQNTQQETIEEQTAVLTEVTANIDSDVTEQGKDAVKTASEGSDTSEESDISDESDADMTAGTDSADIPFAAGYEFSTTDSTSGTNGEVQSTYALLVDLDDNTIVTQRNARDRINPASMTKIMTVLVAAEHVTDLEDTFTITREITDFSYSNDCSAVGFGENEVVTVKDLLYGTILPSGGDAAAGLACYVAGSMDSFVDMMNQKLRDLGLSDSAHFTNCVGLYNENHYCSIYDMAVILKAAMENELCREVMSAHTYTTSPTEQHPEGIQISNWFLRRIEDKETNGEVVCAKTGYVVQSGNCAASYEVTNSGKHYICVTANAHSGWR
;
A
#
# COMPACT_ATOMS: atom_id res chain seq x y z
N MET A 1 -3.43 -9.18 36.17
CA MET A 1 -2.24 -8.86 35.38
C MET A 1 -2.73 -8.72 33.98
N GLY A 2 -2.83 -7.49 33.53
CA GLY A 2 -3.65 -7.14 32.39
C GLY A 2 -2.89 -7.28 31.09
N LEU A 3 -3.28 -8.22 30.26
CA LEU A 3 -3.09 -8.17 28.82
C LEU A 3 -4.19 -7.29 28.26
N GLY A 4 -3.85 -6.14 27.78
CA GLY A 4 -4.82 -5.23 27.18
C GLY A 4 -4.17 -4.29 26.21
N VAL A 5 -3.53 -4.82 25.17
CA VAL A 5 -3.18 -4.02 24.00
C VAL A 5 -3.58 -4.81 22.76
N ILE A 6 -4.85 -4.81 22.50
CA ILE A 6 -5.38 -5.11 21.17
C ILE A 6 -6.23 -3.91 20.84
N ILE A 7 -5.74 -3.03 19.98
CA ILE A 7 -6.56 -1.97 19.41
C ILE A 7 -7.51 -2.61 18.42
N LEU A 8 -8.54 -3.22 18.93
CA LEU A 8 -9.73 -3.60 18.20
C LEU A 8 -10.70 -2.46 18.34
N LEU A 9 -10.79 -1.65 17.33
CA LEU A 9 -11.83 -0.63 17.20
C LEU A 9 -13.20 -1.30 17.12
N THR A 10 -13.78 -1.63 18.27
CA THR A 10 -15.21 -1.93 18.35
C THR A 10 -15.96 -0.61 18.55
N ALA A 11 -16.56 -0.09 17.49
CA ALA A 11 -17.52 1.00 17.59
C ALA A 11 -18.83 0.51 18.23
N GLY A 12 -18.86 0.43 19.57
CA GLY A 12 -20.06 0.21 20.37
C GLY A 12 -20.54 1.51 20.97
N GLY A 13 -21.20 2.38 20.18
CA GLY A 13 -21.77 3.63 20.65
C GLY A 13 -23.05 3.41 21.44
N ARG A 14 -23.11 3.76 22.72
CA ARG A 14 -24.34 4.12 23.42
C ARG A 14 -24.46 5.65 23.44
N LEU A 15 -25.40 6.16 22.63
CA LEU A 15 -25.83 7.57 22.66
C LEU A 15 -26.48 7.92 23.98
N ILE A 16 -26.02 8.98 24.62
CA ILE A 16 -26.79 9.76 25.62
C ILE A 16 -27.48 10.86 24.85
N ALA A 17 -28.80 10.89 24.99
CA ALA A 17 -29.73 11.80 24.32
C ALA A 17 -29.57 13.25 24.82
N GLY A 18 -29.28 14.16 23.91
CA GLY A 18 -29.38 15.60 24.22
C GLY A 18 -28.71 16.48 23.19
N LYS A 19 -29.31 16.63 22.01
CA LYS A 19 -29.34 17.80 21.10
C LYS A 19 -29.91 17.40 19.73
N LYS A 20 -31.19 17.17 19.67
CA LYS A 20 -31.89 16.51 18.58
C LYS A 20 -32.51 17.48 17.56
N LYS A 21 -31.91 18.59 17.18
CA LYS A 21 -32.50 19.49 16.18
C LYS A 21 -31.56 20.07 15.12
N ALA A 22 -30.24 19.92 15.24
CA ALA A 22 -29.29 20.35 14.22
C ALA A 22 -28.68 19.18 13.47
N ALA A 23 -28.68 17.97 14.04
CA ALA A 23 -28.13 16.76 13.41
C ALA A 23 -29.07 16.17 12.34
N ASP A 24 -30.40 16.28 12.52
CA ASP A 24 -31.37 15.70 11.58
C ASP A 24 -31.40 16.43 10.22
N THR A 25 -31.04 17.72 10.18
CA THR A 25 -30.95 18.47 8.90
C THR A 25 -29.68 18.14 8.11
N ALA A 26 -28.58 17.93 8.78
CA ALA A 26 -27.30 17.59 8.12
C ALA A 26 -27.29 16.14 7.58
N GLN A 27 -27.91 15.20 8.30
CA GLN A 27 -28.06 13.82 7.85
C GLN A 27 -29.00 13.70 6.63
N ASN A 28 -30.08 14.48 6.59
CA ASN A 28 -31.00 14.45 5.45
C ASN A 28 -30.32 15.01 4.17
N THR A 29 -29.51 16.04 4.29
CA THR A 29 -28.78 16.62 3.14
C THR A 29 -27.71 15.68 2.61
N GLN A 30 -27.02 14.93 3.47
CA GLN A 30 -26.04 13.92 3.03
C GLN A 30 -26.71 12.70 2.38
N GLN A 31 -27.87 12.30 2.85
CA GLN A 31 -28.62 11.18 2.28
C GLN A 31 -29.20 11.50 0.91
N GLU A 32 -29.74 12.71 0.71
CA GLU A 32 -30.17 13.20 -0.59
C GLU A 32 -29.01 13.30 -1.59
N THR A 33 -27.81 13.72 -1.17
CA THR A 33 -26.63 13.79 -2.04
C THR A 33 -26.14 12.41 -2.46
N ILE A 34 -26.23 11.42 -1.58
CA ILE A 34 -25.83 10.01 -1.88
C ILE A 34 -26.85 9.37 -2.83
N GLU A 35 -28.14 9.62 -2.67
CA GLU A 35 -29.17 9.11 -3.58
C GLU A 35 -29.06 9.72 -4.97
N GLU A 36 -28.74 11.01 -5.07
CA GLU A 36 -28.52 11.71 -6.34
C GLU A 36 -27.24 11.19 -7.06
N GLN A 37 -26.15 10.96 -6.33
CA GLN A 37 -24.92 10.36 -6.88
C GLN A 37 -25.12 8.90 -7.31
N THR A 38 -25.92 8.13 -6.58
CA THR A 38 -26.25 6.74 -6.94
C THR A 38 -27.13 6.68 -8.18
N ALA A 39 -28.04 7.61 -8.36
CA ALA A 39 -28.89 7.71 -9.55
C ALA A 39 -28.07 8.05 -10.81
N VAL A 40 -27.10 8.96 -10.71
CA VAL A 40 -26.18 9.33 -11.81
C VAL A 40 -25.28 8.17 -12.19
N LEU A 41 -24.75 7.40 -11.22
CA LEU A 41 -23.96 6.19 -11.48
C LEU A 41 -24.78 5.10 -12.19
N THR A 42 -26.05 4.96 -11.84
CA THR A 42 -26.95 3.96 -12.47
C THR A 42 -27.29 4.32 -13.93
N GLU A 43 -27.42 5.61 -14.22
CA GLU A 43 -27.65 6.09 -15.59
C GLU A 43 -26.39 5.96 -16.46
N VAL A 44 -25.18 6.18 -15.91
CA VAL A 44 -23.92 6.01 -16.62
C VAL A 44 -23.63 4.53 -16.93
N THR A 45 -23.92 3.62 -16.00
CA THR A 45 -23.75 2.18 -16.23
C THR A 45 -24.77 1.63 -17.24
N ALA A 46 -26.00 2.13 -17.28
CA ALA A 46 -26.99 1.74 -18.29
C ALA A 46 -26.64 2.20 -19.72
N ASN A 47 -25.93 3.32 -19.86
CA ASN A 47 -25.48 3.82 -21.14
C ASN A 47 -24.22 3.09 -21.67
N ILE A 48 -23.39 2.55 -20.79
CA ILE A 48 -22.20 1.75 -21.17
C ILE A 48 -22.62 0.36 -21.70
N ASP A 49 -23.63 -0.28 -21.11
CA ASP A 49 -24.14 -1.57 -21.56
C ASP A 49 -24.87 -1.51 -22.93
N SER A 50 -25.38 -0.35 -23.34
CA SER A 50 -26.02 -0.18 -24.66
C SER A 50 -25.03 0.01 -25.80
N ASP A 51 -23.83 0.58 -25.54
CA ASP A 51 -22.80 0.82 -26.57
C ASP A 51 -21.95 -0.43 -26.88
N VAL A 52 -21.85 -1.39 -25.94
CA VAL A 52 -21.07 -2.63 -26.12
C VAL A 52 -21.80 -3.66 -26.98
N THR A 53 -23.13 -3.53 -27.17
CA THR A 53 -23.92 -4.48 -27.97
C THR A 53 -23.99 -4.19 -29.47
N GLU A 54 -23.60 -3.02 -29.95
CA GLU A 54 -23.64 -2.67 -31.38
C GLU A 54 -22.31 -2.83 -32.14
N GLN A 55 -21.16 -2.95 -31.47
CA GLN A 55 -19.84 -3.07 -32.14
C GLN A 55 -19.30 -4.51 -32.26
N GLY A 56 -20.07 -5.52 -31.91
CA GLY A 56 -19.63 -6.94 -31.86
C GLY A 56 -20.00 -7.81 -33.06
N LYS A 57 -20.46 -7.28 -34.20
CA LYS A 57 -20.98 -8.13 -35.29
C LYS A 57 -20.25 -8.15 -36.63
N ASP A 58 -19.17 -7.40 -36.82
CA ASP A 58 -18.51 -7.31 -38.16
C ASP A 58 -16.99 -7.58 -38.17
N ALA A 59 -16.52 -8.64 -37.56
CA ALA A 59 -15.13 -9.08 -37.77
C ALA A 59 -14.93 -10.60 -37.60
N VAL A 60 -15.62 -11.40 -38.40
CA VAL A 60 -15.23 -12.79 -38.67
C VAL A 60 -15.48 -13.12 -40.13
N LYS A 61 -14.51 -12.88 -41.00
CA LYS A 61 -14.28 -13.62 -42.26
C LYS A 61 -12.99 -13.21 -42.95
N THR A 62 -12.22 -14.27 -43.31
CA THR A 62 -11.02 -14.29 -44.18
C THR A 62 -9.69 -14.21 -43.42
N ALA A 63 -8.90 -15.24 -43.36
CA ALA A 63 -8.19 -15.93 -44.42
C ALA A 63 -7.55 -17.22 -43.86
N SER A 64 -7.78 -18.27 -44.61
CA SER A 64 -7.00 -19.53 -44.60
C SER A 64 -6.05 -19.51 -45.81
N GLU A 65 -4.97 -20.28 -45.69
CA GLU A 65 -4.12 -20.83 -46.76
C GLU A 65 -2.71 -20.26 -46.97
N GLY A 66 -1.78 -21.20 -46.82
CA GLY A 66 -0.61 -21.41 -47.64
C GLY A 66 0.72 -20.98 -46.99
N SER A 67 1.69 -21.73 -46.83
CA SER A 67 2.31 -22.96 -47.22
C SER A 67 3.77 -22.97 -46.75
N ASP A 68 4.19 -24.11 -46.24
CA ASP A 68 5.49 -24.77 -46.33
C ASP A 68 6.69 -24.01 -46.93
N THR A 69 7.82 -24.02 -46.21
CA THR A 69 9.09 -24.61 -46.69
C THR A 69 10.12 -24.74 -45.55
N SER A 70 10.66 -25.91 -45.44
CA SER A 70 11.78 -26.40 -44.69
C SER A 70 13.10 -25.78 -45.16
N GLU A 71 14.07 -25.54 -44.28
CA GLU A 71 15.51 -25.84 -44.51
C GLU A 71 16.20 -26.14 -43.18
N GLU A 72 16.70 -27.39 -43.12
CA GLU A 72 17.66 -27.91 -42.15
C GLU A 72 19.07 -27.37 -42.47
N SER A 73 19.86 -27.07 -41.43
CA SER A 73 21.30 -27.18 -41.50
C SER A 73 21.85 -27.60 -40.13
N ASP A 74 22.32 -28.86 -40.13
CA ASP A 74 23.19 -29.45 -39.13
C ASP A 74 24.50 -28.68 -38.99
N ILE A 75 24.98 -28.52 -37.76
CA ILE A 75 26.41 -28.64 -37.44
C ILE A 75 26.56 -29.11 -35.98
N SER A 76 27.36 -30.14 -35.84
CA SER A 76 27.78 -30.99 -34.76
C SER A 76 28.61 -30.36 -33.65
N ASP A 77 28.45 -30.96 -32.48
CA ASP A 77 29.39 -31.59 -31.55
C ASP A 77 30.21 -30.78 -30.52
N GLU A 78 30.10 -31.36 -29.34
CA GLU A 78 31.04 -31.52 -28.23
C GLU A 78 31.28 -30.36 -27.24
N SER A 79 30.70 -30.49 -26.03
CA SER A 79 31.47 -30.89 -24.85
C SER A 79 30.57 -31.05 -23.61
N ASP A 80 30.60 -32.25 -23.06
CA ASP A 80 30.07 -32.61 -21.72
C ASP A 80 30.74 -31.76 -20.64
N ALA A 81 29.95 -31.02 -19.87
CA ALA A 81 30.29 -30.60 -18.54
C ALA A 81 29.12 -30.93 -17.60
N ASP A 82 29.31 -32.02 -16.89
CA ASP A 82 28.52 -32.42 -15.71
C ASP A 82 28.40 -31.26 -14.74
N MET A 83 27.21 -30.64 -14.71
CA MET A 83 26.82 -29.73 -13.65
C MET A 83 25.62 -30.36 -12.94
N THR A 84 25.94 -31.19 -11.94
CA THR A 84 24.98 -31.55 -10.89
C THR A 84 24.47 -30.27 -10.23
N ALA A 85 23.30 -29.83 -10.65
CA ALA A 85 22.57 -28.79 -9.99
C ALA A 85 22.02 -29.33 -8.66
N GLY A 86 22.82 -29.22 -7.61
CA GLY A 86 22.32 -29.22 -6.24
C GLY A 86 21.54 -27.93 -6.04
N THR A 87 20.23 -27.98 -6.05
CA THR A 87 19.38 -26.91 -5.56
C THR A 87 19.36 -26.99 -4.04
N ASP A 88 20.45 -26.58 -3.41
CA ASP A 88 20.36 -26.04 -2.05
C ASP A 88 19.76 -24.63 -2.19
N SER A 89 18.45 -24.52 -1.99
CA SER A 89 17.85 -23.24 -1.63
C SER A 89 18.36 -22.94 -0.21
N ALA A 90 19.54 -22.31 -0.14
CA ALA A 90 19.98 -21.71 1.12
C ALA A 90 18.93 -20.68 1.50
N ASP A 91 18.20 -20.92 2.60
CA ASP A 91 17.29 -19.95 3.18
C ASP A 91 18.07 -18.63 3.31
N ILE A 92 17.63 -17.58 2.60
CA ILE A 92 18.26 -16.27 2.70
C ILE A 92 17.92 -15.77 4.11
N PRO A 93 18.90 -15.58 5.00
CA PRO A 93 18.62 -15.17 6.36
C PRO A 93 18.05 -13.74 6.37
N PHE A 94 17.11 -13.48 7.25
CA PHE A 94 16.67 -12.11 7.53
C PHE A 94 17.89 -11.24 7.92
N ALA A 95 17.82 -9.96 7.55
CA ALA A 95 18.81 -9.00 8.02
C ALA A 95 18.81 -9.00 9.57
N ALA A 96 19.97 -8.76 10.14
CA ALA A 96 20.12 -8.84 11.60
C ALA A 96 19.13 -7.90 12.32
N GLY A 97 18.35 -8.44 13.25
CA GLY A 97 17.34 -7.70 14.00
C GLY A 97 15.97 -7.58 13.34
N TYR A 98 15.77 -8.13 12.12
CA TYR A 98 14.48 -8.08 11.42
C TYR A 98 13.69 -9.39 11.47
N GLU A 99 14.22 -10.40 12.14
CA GLU A 99 13.48 -11.63 12.36
C GLU A 99 12.59 -11.52 13.61
N PHE A 100 11.32 -11.88 13.47
CA PHE A 100 10.38 -11.99 14.58
C PHE A 100 10.15 -13.45 14.93
N SER A 101 10.28 -13.79 16.21
CA SER A 101 10.16 -15.15 16.70
C SER A 101 8.84 -15.38 17.45
N THR A 102 8.36 -16.61 17.39
CA THR A 102 7.28 -17.08 18.26
C THR A 102 7.84 -17.50 19.63
N THR A 103 7.03 -17.35 20.66
CA THR A 103 7.32 -17.81 22.03
C THR A 103 6.18 -18.68 22.53
N ASP A 104 6.34 -19.31 23.70
CA ASP A 104 5.27 -20.08 24.34
C ASP A 104 4.02 -19.23 24.67
N SER A 105 4.18 -17.90 24.71
CA SER A 105 3.09 -16.94 24.92
C SER A 105 2.44 -16.44 23.64
N THR A 106 2.99 -16.76 22.46
CA THR A 106 2.37 -16.41 21.17
C THR A 106 1.00 -17.06 21.04
N SER A 107 -0.03 -16.26 20.81
CA SER A 107 -1.40 -16.74 20.70
C SER A 107 -1.95 -16.65 19.26
N GLY A 108 -3.00 -17.39 18.97
CA GLY A 108 -3.86 -17.09 17.82
C GLY A 108 -4.74 -15.88 18.11
N THR A 109 -5.19 -15.18 17.07
CA THR A 109 -6.15 -14.08 17.22
C THR A 109 -7.50 -14.60 17.70
N ASN A 110 -8.18 -13.81 18.56
CA ASN A 110 -9.55 -14.13 18.99
C ASN A 110 -10.59 -13.84 17.87
N GLY A 111 -11.86 -14.21 18.12
CA GLY A 111 -12.96 -14.01 17.16
C GLY A 111 -13.38 -12.55 16.93
N GLU A 112 -12.85 -11.60 17.69
CA GLU A 112 -13.12 -10.17 17.52
C GLU A 112 -12.30 -9.57 16.36
N VAL A 113 -11.14 -10.17 16.02
CA VAL A 113 -10.34 -9.78 14.85
C VAL A 113 -11.00 -10.34 13.60
N GLN A 114 -11.56 -9.48 12.76
CA GLN A 114 -12.30 -9.84 11.56
C GLN A 114 -11.41 -10.04 10.32
N SER A 115 -10.16 -9.61 10.36
CA SER A 115 -9.21 -9.76 9.25
C SER A 115 -8.83 -11.22 9.05
N THR A 116 -8.74 -11.67 7.80
CA THR A 116 -8.26 -13.02 7.46
C THR A 116 -6.81 -13.22 7.87
N TYR A 117 -6.01 -12.17 7.74
CA TYR A 117 -4.60 -12.12 8.10
C TYR A 117 -4.41 -11.09 9.19
N ALA A 118 -3.72 -11.45 10.27
CA ALA A 118 -3.43 -10.55 11.38
C ALA A 118 -2.11 -10.91 12.04
N LEU A 119 -1.31 -9.90 12.38
CA LEU A 119 -0.03 -10.03 13.06
C LEU A 119 0.15 -8.86 14.02
N LEU A 120 0.54 -9.15 15.26
CA LEU A 120 1.00 -8.18 16.24
C LEU A 120 2.39 -8.60 16.74
N VAL A 121 3.35 -7.70 16.65
CA VAL A 121 4.74 -7.91 17.04
C VAL A 121 5.10 -6.94 18.16
N ASP A 122 5.71 -7.44 19.23
CA ASP A 122 6.43 -6.65 20.23
C ASP A 122 7.85 -6.40 19.69
N LEU A 123 8.19 -5.14 19.41
CA LEU A 123 9.47 -4.78 18.82
C LEU A 123 10.60 -4.69 19.83
N ASP A 124 10.28 -4.54 21.13
CA ASP A 124 11.30 -4.46 22.17
C ASP A 124 12.02 -5.81 22.33
N ASP A 125 11.28 -6.90 22.11
CA ASP A 125 11.77 -8.27 22.20
C ASP A 125 11.85 -8.98 20.84
N ASN A 126 11.41 -8.35 19.74
CA ASN A 126 11.21 -8.96 18.41
C ASN A 126 10.38 -10.24 18.46
N THR A 127 9.30 -10.25 19.25
CA THR A 127 8.45 -11.42 19.42
C THR A 127 7.04 -11.23 18.88
N ILE A 128 6.50 -12.31 18.29
CA ILE A 128 5.13 -12.34 17.83
C ILE A 128 4.18 -12.54 19.02
N VAL A 129 3.36 -11.53 19.31
CA VAL A 129 2.36 -11.57 20.39
C VAL A 129 1.15 -12.41 19.96
N THR A 130 0.63 -12.15 18.79
CA THR A 130 -0.50 -12.89 18.21
C THR A 130 -0.43 -12.89 16.70
N GLN A 131 -0.94 -13.97 16.07
CA GLN A 131 -0.92 -14.09 14.63
C GLN A 131 -2.06 -14.96 14.10
N ARG A 132 -2.41 -14.70 12.83
CA ARG A 132 -3.27 -15.54 11.99
C ARG A 132 -2.79 -15.43 10.55
N ASN A 133 -2.42 -16.57 9.92
CA ASN A 133 -1.99 -16.65 8.53
C ASN A 133 -0.86 -15.64 8.18
N ALA A 134 0.07 -15.39 9.12
CA ALA A 134 1.01 -14.28 9.03
C ALA A 134 2.01 -14.40 7.89
N ARG A 135 2.28 -15.61 7.41
CA ARG A 135 3.23 -15.88 6.31
C ARG A 135 2.57 -16.24 4.98
N ASP A 136 1.23 -16.23 4.94
CA ASP A 136 0.51 -16.47 3.70
C ASP A 136 0.65 -15.28 2.76
N ARG A 137 0.72 -15.56 1.46
CA ARG A 137 0.85 -14.54 0.42
C ARG A 137 -0.43 -13.70 0.32
N ILE A 138 -0.24 -12.39 0.32
CA ILE A 138 -1.28 -11.39 0.07
C ILE A 138 -0.86 -10.43 -1.03
N ASN A 139 -1.80 -9.70 -1.61
CA ASN A 139 -1.50 -8.45 -2.31
C ASN A 139 -1.54 -7.30 -1.27
N PRO A 140 -0.45 -6.53 -1.10
CA PRO A 140 -0.38 -5.51 -0.06
C PRO A 140 -1.19 -4.24 -0.36
N ALA A 141 -1.69 -4.08 -1.58
CA ALA A 141 -2.30 -2.83 -2.03
C ALA A 141 -1.40 -1.62 -1.68
N SER A 142 -1.97 -0.48 -1.29
CA SER A 142 -1.20 0.73 -0.97
C SER A 142 -0.31 0.63 0.28
N MET A 143 -0.29 -0.48 1.01
CA MET A 143 0.78 -0.70 2.00
C MET A 143 2.17 -0.80 1.33
N THR A 144 2.24 -1.16 0.04
CA THR A 144 3.44 -1.07 -0.80
C THR A 144 4.17 0.28 -0.69
N LYS A 145 3.42 1.38 -0.50
CA LYS A 145 3.99 2.72 -0.40
C LYS A 145 4.88 2.93 0.84
N ILE A 146 4.83 2.04 1.84
CA ILE A 146 5.79 2.01 2.94
C ILE A 146 7.19 1.69 2.38
N MET A 147 7.31 0.69 1.51
CA MET A 147 8.56 0.37 0.83
C MET A 147 8.99 1.50 -0.13
N THR A 148 8.04 2.12 -0.81
CA THR A 148 8.32 3.25 -1.71
C THR A 148 8.97 4.40 -0.96
N VAL A 149 8.42 4.81 0.18
CA VAL A 149 8.99 5.89 0.98
C VAL A 149 10.31 5.47 1.65
N LEU A 150 10.43 4.22 2.10
CA LEU A 150 11.68 3.69 2.66
C LEU A 150 12.83 3.77 1.64
N VAL A 151 12.63 3.23 0.46
CA VAL A 151 13.65 3.27 -0.61
C VAL A 151 13.97 4.71 -1.01
N ALA A 152 12.96 5.56 -1.16
CA ALA A 152 13.18 6.97 -1.51
C ALA A 152 13.96 7.70 -0.41
N ALA A 153 13.60 7.53 0.86
CA ALA A 153 14.25 8.18 1.99
C ALA A 153 15.73 7.78 2.15
N GLU A 154 16.12 6.60 1.69
CA GLU A 154 17.52 6.16 1.69
C GLU A 154 18.36 6.79 0.56
N HIS A 155 17.72 7.42 -0.44
CA HIS A 155 18.40 7.96 -1.63
C HIS A 155 18.22 9.48 -1.79
N VAL A 156 17.21 10.06 -1.14
CA VAL A 156 16.97 11.51 -1.16
C VAL A 156 17.97 12.23 -0.26
N THR A 157 18.61 13.27 -0.79
CA THR A 157 19.59 14.09 -0.06
C THR A 157 19.15 15.52 0.15
N ASP A 158 18.19 16.01 -0.64
CA ASP A 158 17.64 17.37 -0.56
C ASP A 158 16.10 17.30 -0.69
N LEU A 159 15.42 17.68 0.37
CA LEU A 159 13.95 17.68 0.41
C LEU A 159 13.31 18.88 -0.33
N GLU A 160 14.08 19.94 -0.50
CA GLU A 160 13.66 21.15 -1.23
C GLU A 160 13.98 21.07 -2.73
N ASP A 161 14.69 20.01 -3.18
CA ASP A 161 14.84 19.76 -4.61
C ASP A 161 13.49 19.53 -5.26
N THR A 162 13.39 19.80 -6.55
CA THR A 162 12.10 19.83 -7.24
C THR A 162 11.99 18.81 -8.36
N PHE A 163 10.78 18.36 -8.57
CA PHE A 163 10.41 17.47 -9.65
C PHE A 163 9.21 18.03 -10.43
N THR A 164 9.25 17.97 -11.75
CA THR A 164 8.13 18.39 -12.60
C THR A 164 7.23 17.18 -12.88
N ILE A 165 5.99 17.24 -12.45
CA ILE A 165 4.98 16.20 -12.71
C ILE A 165 4.74 16.12 -14.22
N THR A 166 4.99 14.96 -14.79
CA THR A 166 4.80 14.72 -16.23
C THR A 166 3.38 14.25 -16.52
N ARG A 167 2.97 14.41 -17.77
CA ARG A 167 1.69 13.86 -18.25
C ARG A 167 1.60 12.35 -18.07
N GLU A 168 2.70 11.63 -18.24
CA GLU A 168 2.74 10.18 -18.02
C GLU A 168 2.34 9.80 -16.59
N ILE A 169 2.79 10.58 -15.59
CA ILE A 169 2.45 10.38 -14.18
C ILE A 169 0.96 10.66 -13.92
N THR A 170 0.43 11.76 -14.46
CA THR A 170 -0.99 12.07 -14.28
C THR A 170 -1.89 11.07 -14.99
N ASP A 171 -1.55 10.68 -16.23
CA ASP A 171 -2.27 9.66 -17.00
C ASP A 171 -2.20 8.27 -16.32
N PHE A 172 -1.03 7.89 -15.77
CA PHE A 172 -0.87 6.66 -15.00
C PHE A 172 -1.77 6.64 -13.76
N SER A 173 -1.75 7.70 -12.97
CA SER A 173 -2.56 7.80 -11.74
C SER A 173 -4.05 7.76 -12.06
N TYR A 174 -4.50 8.49 -13.07
CA TYR A 174 -5.89 8.54 -13.50
C TYR A 174 -6.38 7.21 -14.09
N SER A 175 -5.62 6.62 -15.03
CA SER A 175 -6.02 5.40 -15.73
C SER A 175 -6.09 4.17 -14.83
N ASN A 176 -5.42 4.20 -13.69
CA ASN A 176 -5.40 3.11 -12.71
C ASN A 176 -6.26 3.40 -11.46
N ASP A 177 -7.13 4.44 -11.49
CA ASP A 177 -7.97 4.83 -10.35
C ASP A 177 -7.18 4.96 -9.04
N CYS A 178 -5.94 5.47 -9.11
CA CYS A 178 -5.15 5.68 -7.91
C CYS A 178 -5.73 6.80 -7.04
N SER A 179 -5.65 6.65 -5.72
CA SER A 179 -5.72 7.83 -4.86
C SER A 179 -4.63 8.81 -5.28
N ALA A 180 -4.90 10.11 -5.25
CA ALA A 180 -3.98 11.13 -5.74
C ALA A 180 -3.89 12.31 -4.75
N VAL A 181 -2.76 13.03 -4.78
CA VAL A 181 -2.63 14.36 -4.20
C VAL A 181 -3.43 15.35 -5.03
N GLY A 182 -3.42 15.17 -6.34
CA GLY A 182 -4.07 16.05 -7.31
C GLY A 182 -3.08 17.02 -7.99
N PHE A 183 -1.79 16.65 -8.06
CA PHE A 183 -0.81 17.40 -8.82
C PHE A 183 -1.16 17.45 -10.31
N GLY A 184 -1.01 18.64 -10.91
CA GLY A 184 -1.27 18.88 -12.32
C GLY A 184 -0.07 18.52 -13.22
N GLU A 185 -0.34 18.32 -14.53
CA GLU A 185 0.72 18.22 -15.54
C GLU A 185 1.55 19.50 -15.58
N ASN A 186 2.88 19.35 -15.65
CA ASN A 186 3.88 20.42 -15.58
C ASN A 186 3.95 21.17 -14.24
N GLU A 187 3.28 20.68 -13.19
CA GLU A 187 3.43 21.24 -11.85
C GLU A 187 4.81 20.89 -11.30
N VAL A 188 5.47 21.91 -10.73
CA VAL A 188 6.78 21.78 -10.09
C VAL A 188 6.56 21.65 -8.59
N VAL A 189 6.84 20.47 -8.05
CA VAL A 189 6.64 20.14 -6.64
C VAL A 189 7.96 19.80 -5.98
N THR A 190 8.06 19.92 -4.65
CA THR A 190 9.27 19.53 -3.94
C THR A 190 9.32 18.02 -3.70
N VAL A 191 10.50 17.47 -3.50
CA VAL A 191 10.67 16.06 -3.08
C VAL A 191 9.96 15.78 -1.76
N LYS A 192 9.93 16.77 -0.87
CA LYS A 192 9.16 16.74 0.37
C LYS A 192 7.66 16.54 0.08
N ASP A 193 7.09 17.31 -0.85
CA ASP A 193 5.69 17.18 -1.25
C ASP A 193 5.38 15.80 -1.79
N LEU A 194 6.30 15.20 -2.56
CA LEU A 194 6.16 13.84 -3.09
C LEU A 194 6.17 12.78 -1.96
N LEU A 195 7.05 12.91 -0.96
CA LEU A 195 7.11 12.00 0.18
C LEU A 195 5.81 12.03 0.99
N TYR A 196 5.37 13.22 1.42
CA TYR A 196 4.12 13.37 2.17
C TYR A 196 2.90 12.98 1.33
N GLY A 197 2.90 13.35 0.05
CA GLY A 197 1.84 12.98 -0.90
C GLY A 197 1.72 11.48 -1.11
N THR A 198 2.82 10.75 -1.06
CA THR A 198 2.83 9.27 -1.18
C THR A 198 2.12 8.60 0.00
N ILE A 199 2.33 9.11 1.22
CA ILE A 199 1.83 8.46 2.44
C ILE A 199 0.45 8.97 2.84
N LEU A 200 0.27 10.29 3.00
CA LEU A 200 -0.92 10.84 3.67
C LEU A 200 -2.22 10.54 2.90
N PRO A 201 -2.41 11.03 1.66
CA PRO A 201 -3.57 10.69 0.85
C PRO A 201 -3.40 9.37 0.10
N SER A 202 -2.24 8.69 0.28
CA SER A 202 -1.89 7.50 -0.51
C SER A 202 -1.72 7.79 -2.03
N GLY A 203 -1.20 8.98 -2.39
CA GLY A 203 -1.12 9.50 -3.75
C GLY A 203 -0.31 8.60 -4.68
N GLY A 204 -0.93 8.15 -5.78
CA GLY A 204 -0.25 7.41 -6.83
C GLY A 204 0.56 8.33 -7.74
N ASP A 205 0.09 9.55 -7.96
CA ASP A 205 0.81 10.64 -8.63
C ASP A 205 2.11 11.00 -7.90
N ALA A 206 2.02 11.18 -6.59
CA ALA A 206 3.19 11.46 -5.75
C ALA A 206 4.18 10.29 -5.71
N ALA A 207 3.69 9.06 -5.55
CA ALA A 207 4.53 7.87 -5.53
C ALA A 207 5.24 7.61 -6.86
N ALA A 208 4.55 7.80 -8.00
CA ALA A 208 5.13 7.70 -9.32
C ALA A 208 6.17 8.82 -9.57
N GLY A 209 5.85 10.07 -9.17
CA GLY A 209 6.77 11.19 -9.24
C GLY A 209 8.04 10.95 -8.41
N LEU A 210 7.88 10.46 -7.18
CA LEU A 210 8.98 10.13 -6.28
C LEU A 210 9.87 9.01 -6.86
N ALA A 211 9.27 7.98 -7.43
CA ALA A 211 9.98 6.89 -8.10
C ALA A 211 10.80 7.41 -9.31
N CYS A 212 10.18 8.23 -10.14
CA CYS A 212 10.88 8.85 -11.29
C CYS A 212 11.99 9.81 -10.86
N TYR A 213 11.79 10.58 -9.79
CA TYR A 213 12.83 11.46 -9.24
C TYR A 213 14.05 10.67 -8.77
N VAL A 214 13.84 9.60 -8.00
CA VAL A 214 14.92 8.82 -7.39
C VAL A 214 15.66 7.96 -8.41
N ALA A 215 14.94 7.29 -9.31
CA ALA A 215 15.50 6.24 -10.18
C ALA A 215 15.42 6.56 -11.68
N GLY A 216 14.86 7.71 -12.06
CA GLY A 216 14.65 8.10 -13.45
C GLY A 216 13.44 7.43 -14.12
N SER A 217 12.91 6.34 -13.57
CA SER A 217 11.69 5.68 -14.03
C SER A 217 11.04 4.86 -12.92
N MET A 218 9.73 4.57 -13.06
CA MET A 218 9.03 3.68 -12.13
C MET A 218 9.61 2.26 -12.16
N ASP A 219 9.97 1.74 -13.33
CA ASP A 219 10.54 0.39 -13.47
C ASP A 219 11.89 0.26 -12.76
N SER A 220 12.80 1.21 -12.99
CA SER A 220 14.10 1.24 -12.28
C SER A 220 13.92 1.36 -10.76
N PHE A 221 12.90 2.08 -10.32
CA PHE A 221 12.59 2.20 -8.89
C PHE A 221 12.05 0.87 -8.32
N VAL A 222 11.27 0.12 -9.08
CA VAL A 222 10.81 -1.22 -8.70
C VAL A 222 11.99 -2.17 -8.53
N ASP A 223 13.02 -2.07 -9.36
CA ASP A 223 14.27 -2.85 -9.19
C ASP A 223 14.94 -2.50 -7.85
N MET A 224 14.97 -1.22 -7.46
CA MET A 224 15.48 -0.79 -6.15
C MET A 224 14.63 -1.33 -4.99
N MET A 225 13.29 -1.32 -5.12
CA MET A 225 12.39 -1.92 -4.12
C MET A 225 12.67 -3.42 -3.93
N ASN A 226 12.84 -4.16 -5.02
CA ASN A 226 13.17 -5.59 -4.97
C ASN A 226 14.61 -5.84 -4.48
N GLN A 227 15.55 -4.91 -4.71
CA GLN A 227 16.85 -4.96 -4.06
C GLN A 227 16.71 -4.79 -2.54
N LYS A 228 15.88 -3.84 -2.08
CA LYS A 228 15.63 -3.66 -0.64
C LYS A 228 14.99 -4.89 0.01
N LEU A 229 14.09 -5.61 -0.70
CA LEU A 229 13.58 -6.90 -0.22
C LEU A 229 14.71 -7.91 -0.01
N ARG A 230 15.68 -8.01 -0.94
CA ARG A 230 16.88 -8.88 -0.77
C ARG A 230 17.71 -8.45 0.45
N ASP A 231 17.93 -7.16 0.63
CA ASP A 231 18.71 -6.61 1.75
C ASP A 231 18.06 -6.90 3.11
N LEU A 232 16.72 -6.97 3.15
CA LEU A 232 15.94 -7.33 4.35
C LEU A 232 15.78 -8.85 4.52
N GLY A 233 16.21 -9.67 3.56
CA GLY A 233 16.05 -11.13 3.58
C GLY A 233 14.63 -11.60 3.25
N LEU A 234 13.86 -10.81 2.47
CA LEU A 234 12.46 -11.05 2.14
C LEU A 234 12.22 -11.54 0.71
N SER A 235 13.27 -11.73 -0.09
CA SER A 235 13.13 -12.01 -1.54
C SER A 235 12.43 -13.33 -1.86
N ASP A 236 12.37 -14.27 -0.93
CA ASP A 236 11.69 -15.57 -1.13
C ASP A 236 10.19 -15.48 -0.88
N SER A 237 9.74 -14.51 -0.07
CA SER A 237 8.35 -14.34 0.35
C SER A 237 7.66 -13.11 -0.21
N ALA A 238 8.42 -12.14 -0.74
CA ALA A 238 7.90 -10.87 -1.26
C ALA A 238 8.50 -10.51 -2.62
N HIS A 239 7.67 -9.91 -3.47
CA HIS A 239 8.08 -9.35 -4.76
C HIS A 239 7.16 -8.20 -5.14
N PHE A 240 7.71 -7.08 -5.60
CA PHE A 240 6.94 -5.93 -6.04
C PHE A 240 7.11 -5.68 -7.54
N THR A 241 6.01 -5.27 -8.19
CA THR A 241 5.97 -4.96 -9.64
C THR A 241 5.63 -3.51 -9.93
N ASN A 242 5.29 -2.72 -8.90
CA ASN A 242 5.02 -1.29 -9.00
C ASN A 242 5.20 -0.61 -7.65
N CYS A 243 5.35 0.71 -7.66
CA CYS A 243 5.58 1.51 -6.46
C CYS A 243 4.31 2.01 -5.75
N VAL A 244 3.12 1.66 -6.25
CA VAL A 244 1.85 2.21 -5.74
C VAL A 244 0.95 1.17 -5.09
N GLY A 245 1.17 -0.13 -5.37
CA GLY A 245 0.37 -1.24 -4.84
C GLY A 245 -0.83 -1.61 -5.71
N LEU A 246 -0.77 -1.37 -7.02
CA LEU A 246 -1.72 -1.91 -7.97
C LEU A 246 -1.63 -3.43 -8.01
N TYR A 247 -2.78 -4.06 -8.22
CA TYR A 247 -2.83 -5.51 -8.32
C TYR A 247 -2.05 -6.03 -9.52
N ASN A 248 -1.23 -7.00 -9.24
CA ASN A 248 -0.60 -7.89 -10.21
C ASN A 248 -0.38 -9.23 -9.51
N GLU A 249 -0.51 -10.35 -10.21
CA GLU A 249 -0.30 -11.69 -9.63
C GLU A 249 1.12 -11.88 -9.06
N ASN A 250 2.10 -11.14 -9.61
CA ASN A 250 3.48 -11.12 -9.16
C ASN A 250 3.80 -9.98 -8.18
N HIS A 251 2.78 -9.20 -7.73
CA HIS A 251 2.91 -8.17 -6.72
C HIS A 251 2.38 -8.67 -5.39
N TYR A 252 3.26 -9.17 -4.55
CA TYR A 252 2.87 -9.85 -3.32
C TYR A 252 3.90 -9.70 -2.20
N CYS A 253 3.43 -9.89 -0.99
CA CYS A 253 4.21 -10.15 0.23
C CYS A 253 3.35 -10.95 1.21
N SER A 254 3.87 -11.24 2.39
CA SER A 254 3.06 -11.63 3.56
C SER A 254 2.86 -10.42 4.49
N ILE A 255 1.95 -10.54 5.48
CA ILE A 255 1.84 -9.51 6.52
C ILE A 255 3.05 -9.52 7.46
N TYR A 256 3.78 -10.64 7.54
CA TYR A 256 5.06 -10.72 8.23
C TYR A 256 6.12 -9.87 7.51
N ASP A 257 6.24 -10.00 6.18
CA ASP A 257 7.16 -9.19 5.38
C ASP A 257 6.83 -7.69 5.51
N MET A 258 5.53 -7.36 5.50
CA MET A 258 5.09 -5.98 5.68
C MET A 258 5.45 -5.43 7.07
N ALA A 259 5.42 -6.24 8.13
CA ALA A 259 5.87 -5.84 9.46
C ALA A 259 7.39 -5.57 9.48
N VAL A 260 8.18 -6.39 8.79
CA VAL A 260 9.63 -6.17 8.63
C VAL A 260 9.90 -4.87 7.86
N ILE A 261 9.20 -4.64 6.75
CA ILE A 261 9.33 -3.41 5.94
C ILE A 261 8.96 -2.18 6.79
N LEU A 262 7.86 -2.25 7.55
CA LEU A 262 7.45 -1.14 8.42
C LEU A 262 8.45 -0.89 9.53
N LYS A 263 9.03 -1.94 10.15
CA LYS A 263 10.10 -1.79 11.13
C LYS A 263 11.28 -1.03 10.53
N ALA A 264 11.76 -1.44 9.35
CA ALA A 264 12.85 -0.77 8.65
C ALA A 264 12.52 0.71 8.35
N ALA A 265 11.27 1.00 7.95
CA ALA A 265 10.83 2.36 7.74
C ALA A 265 10.83 3.19 9.04
N MET A 266 10.45 2.59 10.17
CA MET A 266 10.44 3.29 11.47
C MET A 266 11.86 3.54 12.03
N GLU A 267 12.84 2.78 11.62
CA GLU A 267 14.26 3.02 11.96
C GLU A 267 14.87 4.17 11.14
N ASN A 268 14.30 4.48 9.98
CA ASN A 268 14.69 5.65 9.18
C ASN A 268 13.98 6.92 9.69
N GLU A 269 14.74 7.96 10.04
CA GLU A 269 14.22 9.18 10.65
C GLU A 269 13.25 9.93 9.71
N LEU A 270 13.58 10.06 8.43
CA LEU A 270 12.73 10.73 7.44
C LEU A 270 11.42 9.95 7.19
N CYS A 271 11.49 8.63 7.09
CA CYS A 271 10.28 7.81 6.98
C CYS A 271 9.37 8.00 8.20
N ARG A 272 9.95 7.98 9.41
CA ARG A 272 9.20 8.15 10.65
C ARG A 272 8.53 9.52 10.70
N GLU A 273 9.25 10.60 10.32
CA GLU A 273 8.70 11.95 10.25
C GLU A 273 7.50 12.01 9.29
N VAL A 274 7.68 11.55 8.04
CA VAL A 274 6.64 11.59 7.01
C VAL A 274 5.43 10.74 7.39
N MET A 275 5.66 9.52 7.89
CA MET A 275 4.58 8.57 8.17
C MET A 275 3.79 8.90 9.44
N SER A 276 4.36 9.66 10.37
CA SER A 276 3.68 10.10 11.60
C SER A 276 2.86 11.39 11.42
N ALA A 277 2.95 12.04 10.26
CA ALA A 277 2.21 13.26 10.02
C ALA A 277 0.71 13.01 9.85
N HIS A 278 -0.11 13.74 10.59
CA HIS A 278 -1.58 13.70 10.46
C HIS A 278 -2.08 14.52 9.28
N THR A 279 -1.47 15.68 9.06
CA THR A 279 -1.79 16.60 7.97
C THR A 279 -0.50 17.25 7.44
N TYR A 280 -0.54 17.65 6.20
CA TYR A 280 0.52 18.41 5.55
C TYR A 280 -0.09 19.32 4.48
N THR A 281 0.45 20.49 4.28
CA THR A 281 0.09 21.36 3.16
C THR A 281 1.30 21.43 2.24
N THR A 282 1.13 21.07 0.98
CA THR A 282 2.20 21.09 -0.01
C THR A 282 2.71 22.52 -0.23
N SER A 283 3.91 22.62 -0.74
CA SER A 283 4.48 23.90 -1.14
C SER A 283 3.57 24.60 -2.16
N PRO A 284 3.45 25.94 -2.11
CA PRO A 284 2.73 26.69 -3.13
C PRO A 284 3.36 26.48 -4.52
N THR A 285 2.52 26.25 -5.52
CA THR A 285 2.92 26.14 -6.93
C THR A 285 2.14 27.13 -7.79
N GLU A 286 2.46 27.22 -9.06
CA GLU A 286 1.69 28.03 -9.99
C GLU A 286 0.24 27.52 -10.15
N GLN A 287 0.06 26.20 -10.13
CA GLN A 287 -1.25 25.55 -10.22
C GLN A 287 -2.03 25.59 -8.91
N HIS A 288 -1.32 25.51 -7.78
CA HIS A 288 -1.90 25.51 -6.43
C HIS A 288 -1.23 26.59 -5.55
N PRO A 289 -1.58 27.88 -5.70
CA PRO A 289 -0.90 28.98 -4.98
C PRO A 289 -1.01 28.92 -3.45
N GLU A 290 -2.01 28.22 -2.91
CA GLU A 290 -2.18 28.01 -1.47
C GLU A 290 -1.63 26.64 -1.00
N GLY A 291 -1.01 25.87 -1.92
CA GLY A 291 -0.69 24.47 -1.69
C GLY A 291 -1.93 23.58 -1.65
N ILE A 292 -1.71 22.29 -1.48
CA ILE A 292 -2.78 21.27 -1.35
C ILE A 292 -2.73 20.73 0.08
N GLN A 293 -3.83 20.84 0.83
CA GLN A 293 -3.92 20.23 2.15
C GLN A 293 -4.25 18.75 2.03
N ILE A 294 -3.34 17.89 2.50
CA ILE A 294 -3.47 16.44 2.52
C ILE A 294 -3.44 15.91 3.95
N SER A 295 -4.00 14.72 4.16
CA SER A 295 -4.07 14.12 5.50
C SER A 295 -3.95 12.61 5.49
N ASN A 296 -3.37 12.05 6.55
CA ASN A 296 -3.41 10.63 6.82
C ASN A 296 -4.79 10.28 7.38
N TRP A 297 -5.61 9.70 6.53
CA TRP A 297 -7.00 9.40 6.86
C TRP A 297 -7.15 8.42 8.05
N PHE A 298 -6.23 7.46 8.21
CA PHE A 298 -6.25 6.54 9.33
C PHE A 298 -5.97 7.27 10.65
N LEU A 299 -4.86 8.01 10.73
CA LEU A 299 -4.46 8.73 11.95
C LEU A 299 -5.51 9.77 12.34
N ARG A 300 -6.02 10.54 11.37
CA ARG A 300 -7.09 11.52 11.59
C ARG A 300 -8.37 10.91 12.15
N ARG A 301 -8.63 9.67 11.83
CA ARG A 301 -9.87 9.01 12.25
C ARG A 301 -9.80 8.40 13.66
N ILE A 302 -8.60 8.20 14.16
CA ILE A 302 -8.38 7.61 15.50
C ILE A 302 -7.84 8.61 16.51
N GLU A 303 -7.48 9.85 16.11
CA GLU A 303 -6.82 10.83 16.97
C GLU A 303 -7.65 11.21 18.23
N ASP A 304 -8.98 11.00 18.20
CA ASP A 304 -9.89 11.24 19.32
C ASP A 304 -10.26 9.95 20.09
N LYS A 305 -9.63 8.82 19.79
CA LYS A 305 -9.92 7.52 20.41
C LYS A 305 -8.97 7.22 21.55
N GLU A 306 -9.48 6.57 22.60
CA GLU A 306 -8.64 6.03 23.64
C GLU A 306 -8.02 4.70 23.15
N THR A 307 -6.69 4.69 22.99
CA THR A 307 -5.94 3.56 22.44
C THR A 307 -4.98 2.93 23.43
N ASN A 308 -4.94 3.39 24.70
CA ASN A 308 -3.95 3.01 25.72
C ASN A 308 -2.50 3.22 25.27
N GLY A 309 -2.29 4.14 24.38
CA GLY A 309 -1.02 4.49 23.75
C GLY A 309 -1.27 5.40 22.56
N GLU A 310 -0.26 5.56 21.74
CA GLU A 310 -0.30 6.36 20.52
C GLU A 310 -0.07 5.45 19.30
N VAL A 311 -0.92 5.55 18.29
CA VAL A 311 -0.64 5.02 16.96
C VAL A 311 0.18 6.09 16.23
N VAL A 312 1.50 5.90 16.23
CA VAL A 312 2.46 6.89 15.73
C VAL A 312 2.40 7.01 14.22
N CYS A 313 2.26 5.87 13.53
CA CYS A 313 2.08 5.89 12.09
C CYS A 313 1.12 4.78 11.62
N ALA A 314 0.50 5.01 10.49
CA ALA A 314 -0.32 3.98 9.84
C ALA A 314 -0.38 4.17 8.33
N LYS A 315 -0.47 3.07 7.60
CA LYS A 315 -0.74 3.03 6.17
C LYS A 315 -1.84 2.03 5.87
N THR A 316 -2.88 2.49 5.19
CA THR A 316 -3.97 1.62 4.70
C THR A 316 -3.73 1.21 3.26
N GLY A 317 -4.40 0.13 2.85
CA GLY A 317 -4.44 -0.34 1.48
C GLY A 317 -5.78 -0.99 1.15
N TYR A 318 -6.19 -0.87 -0.10
CA TYR A 318 -7.35 -1.56 -0.63
C TYR A 318 -7.20 -1.78 -2.14
N VAL A 319 -7.37 -2.99 -2.57
CA VAL A 319 -7.77 -3.39 -3.91
C VAL A 319 -8.79 -4.52 -3.76
N VAL A 320 -9.57 -4.81 -4.79
CA VAL A 320 -10.60 -5.85 -4.71
C VAL A 320 -10.02 -7.20 -4.24
N GLN A 321 -8.81 -7.53 -4.69
CA GLN A 321 -8.14 -8.80 -4.39
C GLN A 321 -7.58 -8.86 -2.96
N SER A 322 -7.18 -7.73 -2.38
CA SER A 322 -6.61 -7.69 -1.02
C SER A 322 -7.65 -7.49 0.07
N GLY A 323 -8.84 -6.97 -0.26
CA GLY A 323 -9.72 -6.40 0.75
C GLY A 323 -9.08 -5.22 1.49
N ASN A 324 -9.60 -4.85 2.64
CA ASN A 324 -9.02 -3.78 3.45
C ASN A 324 -7.79 -4.28 4.20
N CYS A 325 -6.70 -3.52 4.07
CA CYS A 325 -5.41 -3.78 4.69
C CYS A 325 -4.96 -2.57 5.51
N ALA A 326 -4.21 -2.80 6.56
CA ALA A 326 -3.57 -1.75 7.35
C ALA A 326 -2.28 -2.26 8.00
N ALA A 327 -1.29 -1.38 8.09
CA ALA A 327 -0.08 -1.56 8.86
C ALA A 327 0.11 -0.33 9.74
N SER A 328 0.37 -0.52 11.03
CA SER A 328 0.56 0.55 12.01
C SER A 328 1.72 0.25 12.95
N TYR A 329 2.35 1.33 13.43
CA TYR A 329 3.35 1.30 14.49
C TYR A 329 2.81 2.08 15.68
N GLU A 330 2.96 1.52 16.87
CA GLU A 330 2.28 1.96 18.07
C GLU A 330 3.25 2.01 19.24
N VAL A 331 3.08 3.02 20.09
CA VAL A 331 3.79 3.16 21.37
C VAL A 331 2.77 3.21 22.49
N THR A 332 2.84 2.25 23.40
CA THR A 332 1.92 2.20 24.55
C THR A 332 2.26 3.26 25.61
N ASN A 333 1.31 3.55 26.51
CA ASN A 333 1.54 4.42 27.66
C ASN A 333 2.67 3.92 28.59
N SER A 334 3.04 2.64 28.51
CA SER A 334 4.18 2.06 29.23
C SER A 334 5.51 2.17 28.48
N GLY A 335 5.51 2.74 27.28
CA GLY A 335 6.70 2.92 26.44
C GLY A 335 7.09 1.68 25.63
N LYS A 336 6.24 0.66 25.51
CA LYS A 336 6.47 -0.49 24.64
C LYS A 336 6.06 -0.20 23.20
N HIS A 337 6.80 -0.80 22.27
CA HIS A 337 6.67 -0.57 20.85
C HIS A 337 6.08 -1.79 20.14
N TYR A 338 5.06 -1.57 19.32
CA TYR A 338 4.39 -2.63 18.58
C TYR A 338 4.22 -2.29 17.10
N ILE A 339 4.21 -3.34 16.28
CA ILE A 339 3.70 -3.27 14.90
C ILE A 339 2.48 -4.18 14.80
N CYS A 340 1.39 -3.62 14.24
CA CYS A 340 0.20 -4.37 13.89
C CYS A 340 0.00 -4.34 12.38
N VAL A 341 -0.16 -5.52 11.75
CA VAL A 341 -0.48 -5.63 10.33
C VAL A 341 -1.71 -6.51 10.16
N THR A 342 -2.68 -6.03 9.41
CA THR A 342 -3.91 -6.76 9.07
C THR A 342 -4.18 -6.69 7.58
N ALA A 343 -4.78 -7.75 7.03
CA ALA A 343 -5.20 -7.78 5.63
C ALA A 343 -6.48 -8.61 5.44
N ASN A 344 -7.16 -8.34 4.34
CA ASN A 344 -8.41 -8.99 3.93
C ASN A 344 -9.50 -8.88 5.01
N ALA A 345 -9.74 -7.66 5.48
CA ALA A 345 -10.91 -7.34 6.28
C ALA A 345 -12.08 -6.90 5.38
N HIS A 346 -13.31 -7.27 5.76
CA HIS A 346 -14.51 -6.84 5.03
C HIS A 346 -14.76 -5.32 5.11
N SER A 347 -14.22 -4.69 6.16
CA SER A 347 -14.37 -3.26 6.40
C SER A 347 -13.06 -2.73 7.00
N GLY A 348 -12.64 -1.57 6.56
CA GLY A 348 -11.47 -0.87 7.14
C GLY A 348 -11.66 -0.45 8.61
N TRP A 349 -12.86 -0.62 9.20
CA TRP A 349 -13.24 -0.06 10.50
C TRP A 349 -13.97 -1.05 11.42
N ARG A 350 -13.83 -2.34 11.20
CA ARG A 350 -14.41 -3.38 12.07
C ARG A 350 -13.38 -4.41 12.48
#